data_4f64732695085c883282b7f5af8a1c32
#
_entry.id   4f64732695085c883282b7f5af8a1c32
#
_cell.length_a   1.000
_cell.length_b   1.000
_cell.length_c   1.000
_cell.angle_alpha   90.00
_cell.angle_beta   90.00
_cell.angle_gamma   90.00
#
_symmetry.space_group_name_H-M   'P 1'
#
loop_
_entity.id
_entity.type
_entity.pdbx_description
1 polymer ?
#
loop_
_entity_poly.entity_id
_entity_poly.type
_entity_poly.pdbx_seq_one_letter_code
_entity_poly.pdbx_strand_id
1 'polypeptide(L)'
;MARRIIVCDGAELARLWSLIGAGEHEELIWVPREEEARARPAGFRALSGGLKADAFQKLDPKDGDGFALVSEDAPFVRAAVPVIQEAAPDAPILVLSDRIGQDDLPPHPCLRRTGLRSLIRDDVDEEFAHLANLRRVVELIEVLGQRQRIGVLLQPDPDPDGIACGYALRAILGRNRTTAPLISFGSVTRPENRAMVAALGIEVRTLGMDELGEFDALALVDVQPPVFGESAPPRLRNVDVVIDHHPERPGYDAALKDIRPSYGATSTILTEYVRAAGLEVRPKLATGLLYGIKSDTQLLGRETSRHDMTAFSFLHAAHSPALLRRIEQPAMPVDGLRALGRALSRTDVEEGIHILVLGRVREDLIPQVADMALQAEGAEWAIAAGIVGSDLVFSVRNVGYVRAAGDVVRAVVDGLGVGGGHRTMAKGIIPLKAFRKVYGDASRARIRLALHDAFMRAIRREDVRPEET
;
A
#
# COMPACT_ATOMS: atom_id res chain seq x y z
N MET A 1 -10.40 -14.63 30.21
CA MET A 1 -10.88 -13.56 29.32
C MET A 1 -12.17 -12.99 29.87
N ALA A 2 -12.43 -11.73 29.64
CA ALA A 2 -13.66 -11.06 30.08
C ALA A 2 -14.87 -11.66 29.35
N ARG A 3 -15.96 -11.85 30.08
CA ARG A 3 -17.21 -12.45 29.60
C ARG A 3 -18.07 -11.35 28.94
N ARG A 4 -18.80 -11.70 27.89
CA ARG A 4 -19.80 -10.84 27.24
C ARG A 4 -21.20 -11.37 27.57
N ILE A 5 -22.02 -10.53 28.19
CA ILE A 5 -23.39 -10.88 28.58
C ILE A 5 -24.32 -10.23 27.56
N ILE A 6 -24.91 -11.04 26.69
CA ILE A 6 -25.81 -10.61 25.62
C ILE A 6 -27.26 -10.66 26.15
N VAL A 7 -27.91 -9.52 26.22
CA VAL A 7 -29.26 -9.37 26.75
C VAL A 7 -30.22 -9.02 25.62
N CYS A 8 -31.20 -9.90 25.36
CA CYS A 8 -32.23 -9.71 24.33
C CYS A 8 -33.61 -9.68 24.96
N ASP A 9 -34.52 -8.83 24.44
CA ASP A 9 -35.93 -8.75 24.84
C ASP A 9 -36.93 -9.19 23.75
N GLY A 10 -36.48 -9.23 22.47
CA GLY A 10 -37.30 -9.60 21.34
C GLY A 10 -36.97 -10.99 20.79
N ALA A 11 -38.00 -11.84 20.59
CA ALA A 11 -37.86 -13.22 20.17
C ALA A 11 -37.17 -13.38 18.82
N GLU A 12 -37.37 -12.44 17.86
CA GLU A 12 -36.75 -12.48 16.52
C GLU A 12 -35.24 -12.25 16.60
N LEU A 13 -34.80 -11.22 17.34
CA LEU A 13 -33.38 -10.92 17.54
C LEU A 13 -32.67 -12.03 18.32
N ALA A 14 -33.32 -12.56 19.33
CA ALA A 14 -32.78 -13.67 20.10
C ALA A 14 -32.68 -14.97 19.29
N ARG A 15 -33.60 -15.23 18.34
CA ARG A 15 -33.50 -16.35 17.41
C ARG A 15 -32.31 -16.16 16.44
N LEU A 16 -32.10 -14.94 15.92
CA LEU A 16 -30.96 -14.63 15.09
C LEU A 16 -29.66 -14.91 15.87
N TRP A 17 -29.56 -14.47 17.10
CA TRP A 17 -28.38 -14.72 17.94
C TRP A 17 -28.20 -16.20 18.31
N SER A 18 -29.30 -16.95 18.48
CA SER A 18 -29.25 -18.41 18.65
C SER A 18 -28.67 -19.14 17.43
N LEU A 19 -28.89 -18.62 16.22
CA LEU A 19 -28.34 -19.19 14.96
C LEU A 19 -26.85 -18.93 14.82
N ILE A 20 -26.38 -17.77 15.28
CA ILE A 20 -24.96 -17.42 15.30
C ILE A 20 -24.20 -18.27 16.32
N GLY A 21 -24.89 -18.67 17.43
CA GLY A 21 -24.33 -19.39 18.57
C GLY A 21 -23.61 -18.47 19.56
N ALA A 22 -23.44 -18.93 20.78
CA ALA A 22 -22.64 -18.23 21.78
C ALA A 22 -21.15 -18.52 21.53
N GLY A 23 -20.32 -17.48 21.50
CA GLY A 23 -18.87 -17.62 21.52
C GLY A 23 -18.37 -18.21 22.86
N GLU A 24 -17.11 -18.65 22.92
CA GLU A 24 -16.50 -19.29 24.10
C GLU A 24 -16.63 -18.48 25.42
N HIS A 25 -16.86 -17.16 25.30
CA HIS A 25 -16.94 -16.23 26.45
C HIS A 25 -18.24 -15.43 26.46
N GLU A 26 -19.30 -15.94 25.83
CA GLU A 26 -20.59 -15.26 25.74
C GLU A 26 -21.67 -15.98 26.58
N GLU A 27 -22.46 -15.21 27.34
CA GLU A 27 -23.62 -15.68 28.05
C GLU A 27 -24.87 -15.01 27.47
N LEU A 28 -25.82 -15.82 26.97
CA LEU A 28 -27.03 -15.32 26.32
C LEU A 28 -28.16 -15.24 27.37
N ILE A 29 -28.66 -14.03 27.61
CA ILE A 29 -29.69 -13.73 28.60
C ILE A 29 -30.97 -13.29 27.88
N TRP A 30 -32.06 -13.95 28.23
CA TRP A 30 -33.41 -13.65 27.76
C TRP A 30 -34.17 -12.88 28.82
N VAL A 31 -34.66 -11.69 28.47
CA VAL A 31 -35.56 -10.89 29.27
C VAL A 31 -36.90 -10.81 28.54
N PRO A 32 -37.86 -11.73 28.82
CA PRO A 32 -39.13 -11.81 28.10
C PRO A 32 -39.99 -10.58 28.36
N ARG A 33 -40.66 -10.09 27.33
CA ARG A 33 -41.81 -9.20 27.47
C ARG A 33 -42.98 -10.01 28.01
N GLU A 34 -43.92 -9.35 28.71
CA GLU A 34 -45.05 -10.02 29.36
C GLU A 34 -45.85 -10.95 28.41
N GLU A 35 -46.00 -10.57 27.16
CA GLU A 35 -46.67 -11.33 26.11
C GLU A 35 -45.87 -12.51 25.55
N GLU A 36 -44.55 -12.51 25.64
CA GLU A 36 -43.63 -13.48 25.01
C GLU A 36 -42.98 -14.45 26.02
N ALA A 37 -43.42 -14.44 27.30
CA ALA A 37 -42.78 -15.21 28.39
C ALA A 37 -42.63 -16.72 28.11
N ARG A 38 -43.41 -17.29 27.17
CA ARG A 38 -43.41 -18.73 26.80
C ARG A 38 -42.43 -19.13 25.71
N ALA A 39 -41.81 -18.20 25.02
CA ALA A 39 -41.04 -18.48 23.82
C ALA A 39 -39.50 -18.21 23.98
N ARG A 40 -38.93 -18.77 25.08
CA ARG A 40 -37.47 -18.65 25.28
C ARG A 40 -36.70 -19.29 24.09
N PRO A 41 -35.88 -18.52 23.39
CA PRO A 41 -35.05 -19.06 22.31
C PRO A 41 -33.98 -20.06 22.80
N ALA A 42 -33.61 -20.99 21.96
CA ALA A 42 -32.57 -21.97 22.26
C ALA A 42 -31.23 -21.28 22.63
N GLY A 43 -30.53 -21.82 23.64
CA GLY A 43 -29.24 -21.26 24.08
C GLY A 43 -29.35 -20.09 25.08
N PHE A 44 -30.53 -19.46 25.22
CA PHE A 44 -30.72 -18.35 26.16
C PHE A 44 -31.09 -18.83 27.56
N ARG A 45 -30.54 -18.18 28.59
CA ARG A 45 -30.96 -18.31 29.97
C ARG A 45 -31.94 -17.18 30.28
N ALA A 46 -33.13 -17.51 30.89
CA ALA A 46 -34.04 -16.47 31.29
C ALA A 46 -33.49 -15.71 32.52
N LEU A 47 -33.63 -14.39 32.52
CA LEU A 47 -33.29 -13.56 33.67
C LEU A 47 -34.35 -13.73 34.75
N SER A 48 -33.98 -14.38 35.83
CA SER A 48 -34.89 -14.62 36.97
C SER A 48 -35.10 -13.35 37.77
N GLY A 49 -36.32 -12.84 37.84
CA GLY A 49 -36.66 -11.62 38.59
C GLY A 49 -36.91 -10.39 37.70
N GLY A 50 -36.86 -10.55 36.37
CA GLY A 50 -37.17 -9.48 35.44
C GLY A 50 -36.09 -8.39 35.40
N LEU A 51 -36.43 -7.20 34.87
CA LEU A 51 -35.52 -6.06 34.70
C LEU A 51 -35.29 -5.34 36.03
N LYS A 52 -34.47 -5.91 36.91
CA LYS A 52 -34.09 -5.38 38.23
C LYS A 52 -32.60 -5.57 38.49
N ALA A 53 -31.98 -4.67 39.24
CA ALA A 53 -30.55 -4.72 39.56
C ALA A 53 -30.15 -6.04 40.26
N ASP A 54 -30.92 -6.53 41.19
CA ASP A 54 -30.68 -7.81 41.88
C ASP A 54 -30.65 -9.00 40.91
N ALA A 55 -31.40 -8.94 39.83
CA ALA A 55 -31.39 -9.98 38.80
C ALA A 55 -30.11 -9.99 38.02
N PHE A 56 -29.58 -8.83 37.68
CA PHE A 56 -28.27 -8.68 36.99
C PHE A 56 -27.10 -8.96 37.94
N GLN A 57 -27.18 -8.60 39.22
CA GLN A 57 -26.17 -8.97 40.22
C GLN A 57 -26.03 -10.49 40.38
N LYS A 58 -27.14 -11.26 40.26
CA LYS A 58 -27.11 -12.74 40.26
C LYS A 58 -26.41 -13.37 39.03
N LEU A 59 -26.14 -12.59 37.98
CA LEU A 59 -25.27 -13.04 36.88
C LEU A 59 -23.80 -13.02 37.30
N ASP A 60 -23.49 -12.47 38.48
CA ASP A 60 -22.15 -12.36 39.06
C ASP A 60 -21.14 -11.75 38.07
N PRO A 61 -21.40 -10.51 37.54
CA PRO A 61 -20.50 -9.86 36.63
C PRO A 61 -19.15 -9.61 37.30
N LYS A 62 -18.09 -10.01 36.64
CA LYS A 62 -16.69 -9.84 37.08
C LYS A 62 -16.10 -8.56 36.49
N ASP A 63 -15.01 -8.09 37.09
CA ASP A 63 -14.24 -7.00 36.56
C ASP A 63 -13.76 -7.32 35.10
N GLY A 64 -14.05 -6.41 34.20
CA GLY A 64 -13.81 -6.58 32.77
C GLY A 64 -14.93 -7.20 31.94
N ASP A 65 -15.99 -7.78 32.58
CA ASP A 65 -17.17 -8.25 31.84
C ASP A 65 -17.94 -7.07 31.23
N GLY A 66 -18.61 -7.31 30.08
CA GLY A 66 -19.40 -6.30 29.37
C GLY A 66 -20.80 -6.80 29.02
N PHE A 67 -21.73 -5.86 28.83
CA PHE A 67 -23.09 -6.13 28.43
C PHE A 67 -23.37 -5.65 27.02
N ALA A 68 -24.09 -6.47 26.25
CA ALA A 68 -24.65 -6.05 24.96
C ALA A 68 -26.19 -6.16 25.03
N LEU A 69 -26.86 -5.02 24.93
CA LEU A 69 -28.33 -4.93 24.87
C LEU A 69 -28.75 -4.99 23.40
N VAL A 70 -29.38 -6.07 22.99
CA VAL A 70 -29.85 -6.29 21.61
C VAL A 70 -31.39 -6.11 21.61
N SER A 71 -31.83 -4.90 21.22
CA SER A 71 -33.25 -4.54 21.27
C SER A 71 -33.59 -3.40 20.33
N GLU A 72 -34.76 -3.48 19.70
CA GLU A 72 -35.39 -2.39 18.96
C GLU A 72 -36.46 -1.64 19.79
N ASP A 73 -36.60 -1.99 21.07
CA ASP A 73 -37.52 -1.37 22.01
C ASP A 73 -36.83 -0.30 22.86
N ALA A 74 -37.04 0.97 22.50
CA ALA A 74 -36.48 2.10 23.23
C ALA A 74 -36.88 2.18 24.71
N PRO A 75 -38.15 1.94 25.12
CA PRO A 75 -38.55 1.83 26.52
C PRO A 75 -37.74 0.78 27.27
N PHE A 76 -37.56 -0.41 26.70
CA PHE A 76 -36.79 -1.48 27.34
C PHE A 76 -35.33 -1.07 27.57
N VAL A 77 -34.64 -0.55 26.49
CA VAL A 77 -33.24 -0.16 26.63
C VAL A 77 -33.06 0.98 27.63
N ARG A 78 -33.93 1.99 27.62
CA ARG A 78 -33.89 3.07 28.62
C ARG A 78 -34.09 2.60 30.03
N ALA A 79 -34.86 1.53 30.25
CA ALA A 79 -35.05 0.91 31.56
C ALA A 79 -33.87 -0.02 31.94
N ALA A 80 -33.31 -0.77 30.97
CA ALA A 80 -32.26 -1.76 31.20
C ALA A 80 -30.90 -1.11 31.52
N VAL A 81 -30.54 -0.03 30.84
CA VAL A 81 -29.24 0.63 31.04
C VAL A 81 -29.00 1.06 32.47
N PRO A 82 -29.89 1.83 33.16
CA PRO A 82 -29.69 2.19 34.56
C PRO A 82 -29.60 0.98 35.49
N VAL A 83 -30.40 -0.04 35.21
CA VAL A 83 -30.43 -1.28 36.03
C VAL A 83 -29.11 -2.05 35.93
N ILE A 84 -28.52 -2.13 34.74
CA ILE A 84 -27.19 -2.74 34.53
C ILE A 84 -26.12 -1.89 35.21
N GLN A 85 -26.18 -0.57 35.07
CA GLN A 85 -25.24 0.35 35.71
C GLN A 85 -25.29 0.26 37.26
N GLU A 86 -26.45 0.03 37.83
CA GLU A 86 -26.58 -0.20 39.28
C GLU A 86 -25.97 -1.55 39.68
N ALA A 87 -26.13 -2.58 38.85
CA ALA A 87 -25.59 -3.92 39.11
C ALA A 87 -24.07 -4.03 38.85
N ALA A 88 -23.55 -3.31 37.86
CA ALA A 88 -22.15 -3.33 37.41
C ALA A 88 -21.76 -1.93 36.95
N PRO A 89 -21.37 -0.99 37.85
CA PRO A 89 -21.16 0.42 37.54
C PRO A 89 -20.07 0.71 36.47
N ASP A 90 -19.04 -0.10 36.46
CA ASP A 90 -17.87 0.09 35.56
C ASP A 90 -17.95 -0.79 34.31
N ALA A 91 -18.97 -1.61 34.14
CA ALA A 91 -19.11 -2.50 33.01
C ALA A 91 -19.39 -1.74 31.70
N PRO A 92 -18.70 -2.03 30.62
CA PRO A 92 -19.03 -1.47 29.30
C PRO A 92 -20.39 -2.01 28.85
N ILE A 93 -21.24 -1.10 28.34
CA ILE A 93 -22.56 -1.42 27.81
C ILE A 93 -22.62 -1.03 26.33
N LEU A 94 -22.84 -2.01 25.46
CA LEU A 94 -23.08 -1.81 24.04
C LEU A 94 -24.58 -1.98 23.74
N VAL A 95 -25.22 -0.95 23.19
CA VAL A 95 -26.59 -1.02 22.71
C VAL A 95 -26.59 -1.31 21.22
N LEU A 96 -27.14 -2.45 20.83
CA LEU A 96 -27.31 -2.87 19.44
C LEU A 96 -28.77 -2.60 19.02
N SER A 97 -28.97 -1.50 18.30
CA SER A 97 -30.31 -1.06 17.85
C SER A 97 -30.23 -0.16 16.63
N ASP A 98 -31.16 -0.33 15.69
CA ASP A 98 -31.32 0.57 14.53
C ASP A 98 -32.33 1.68 14.78
N ARG A 99 -33.13 1.60 15.86
CA ARG A 99 -34.22 2.54 16.19
C ARG A 99 -33.87 3.55 17.27
N ILE A 100 -32.89 3.24 18.12
CA ILE A 100 -32.50 4.09 19.24
C ILE A 100 -31.30 4.93 18.85
N GLY A 101 -31.37 6.25 19.02
CA GLY A 101 -30.22 7.14 18.83
C GLY A 101 -29.25 7.11 20.02
N GLN A 102 -27.99 7.53 19.80
CA GLN A 102 -27.02 7.67 20.89
C GLN A 102 -27.49 8.73 21.90
N ASP A 103 -28.14 9.80 21.40
CA ASP A 103 -28.65 10.92 22.22
C ASP A 103 -29.88 10.53 23.04
N ASP A 104 -30.54 9.40 22.73
CA ASP A 104 -31.66 8.84 23.49
C ASP A 104 -31.20 8.05 24.74
N LEU A 105 -29.92 7.82 24.89
CA LEU A 105 -29.32 7.05 25.96
C LEU A 105 -28.77 7.97 27.06
N PRO A 106 -28.75 7.51 28.32
CA PRO A 106 -28.16 8.29 29.40
C PRO A 106 -26.65 8.49 29.15
N PRO A 107 -26.10 9.65 29.48
CA PRO A 107 -24.67 9.90 29.35
C PRO A 107 -23.88 8.98 30.30
N HIS A 108 -22.99 8.16 29.71
CA HIS A 108 -22.09 7.29 30.46
C HIS A 108 -20.84 7.02 29.67
N PRO A 109 -19.62 7.08 30.26
CA PRO A 109 -18.37 6.94 29.54
C PRO A 109 -18.17 5.57 28.85
N CYS A 110 -18.74 4.53 29.42
CA CYS A 110 -18.66 3.15 28.94
C CYS A 110 -19.94 2.67 28.23
N LEU A 111 -20.84 3.59 27.81
CA LEU A 111 -22.07 3.26 27.10
C LEU A 111 -21.96 3.71 25.65
N ARG A 112 -22.13 2.77 24.71
CA ARG A 112 -22.08 3.04 23.28
C ARG A 112 -23.23 2.37 22.54
N ARG A 113 -23.71 3.04 21.49
CA ARG A 113 -24.71 2.51 20.58
C ARG A 113 -24.10 2.20 19.22
N THR A 114 -24.50 1.09 18.61
CA THR A 114 -24.28 0.81 17.20
C THR A 114 -25.51 0.21 16.55
N GLY A 115 -25.67 0.40 15.24
CA GLY A 115 -26.78 -0.16 14.47
C GLY A 115 -26.48 -1.60 14.04
N LEU A 116 -27.46 -2.50 14.19
CA LEU A 116 -27.38 -3.88 13.68
C LEU A 116 -27.22 -3.88 12.15
N ARG A 117 -27.96 -3.01 11.46
CA ARG A 117 -27.90 -2.89 10.00
C ARG A 117 -26.54 -2.48 9.51
N SER A 118 -25.86 -1.54 10.19
CA SER A 118 -24.53 -1.10 9.77
C SER A 118 -23.50 -2.20 9.91
N LEU A 119 -23.53 -2.97 11.01
CA LEU A 119 -22.63 -4.11 11.21
C LEU A 119 -22.81 -5.18 10.13
N ILE A 120 -24.08 -5.58 9.90
CA ILE A 120 -24.38 -6.60 8.88
C ILE A 120 -24.08 -6.09 7.47
N ARG A 121 -24.35 -4.81 7.19
CA ARG A 121 -24.14 -4.22 5.88
C ARG A 121 -22.66 -4.17 5.50
N ASP A 122 -21.79 -3.77 6.41
CA ASP A 122 -20.35 -3.71 6.18
C ASP A 122 -19.80 -5.10 5.85
N ASP A 123 -20.20 -6.14 6.56
CA ASP A 123 -19.81 -7.53 6.29
C ASP A 123 -20.34 -8.03 4.93
N VAL A 124 -21.61 -7.73 4.61
CA VAL A 124 -22.22 -8.10 3.33
C VAL A 124 -21.55 -7.39 2.17
N ASP A 125 -21.24 -6.09 2.29
CA ASP A 125 -20.56 -5.34 1.26
C ASP A 125 -19.11 -5.87 1.05
N GLU A 126 -18.42 -6.31 2.12
CA GLU A 126 -17.11 -6.97 2.01
C GLU A 126 -17.20 -8.31 1.28
N GLU A 127 -18.22 -9.13 1.57
CA GLU A 127 -18.46 -10.41 0.87
C GLU A 127 -18.79 -10.21 -0.61
N PHE A 128 -19.59 -9.21 -0.97
CA PHE A 128 -19.84 -8.87 -2.37
C PHE A 128 -18.59 -8.40 -3.09
N ALA A 129 -17.74 -7.61 -2.45
CA ALA A 129 -16.45 -7.20 -2.99
C ALA A 129 -15.53 -8.42 -3.21
N HIS A 130 -15.52 -9.36 -2.26
CA HIS A 130 -14.79 -10.63 -2.38
C HIS A 130 -15.28 -11.46 -3.57
N LEU A 131 -16.59 -11.60 -3.75
CA LEU A 131 -17.17 -12.32 -4.89
C LEU A 131 -16.87 -11.62 -6.22
N ALA A 132 -16.86 -10.29 -6.27
CA ALA A 132 -16.48 -9.54 -7.46
C ALA A 132 -15.01 -9.80 -7.84
N ASN A 133 -14.10 -9.84 -6.86
CA ASN A 133 -12.71 -10.19 -7.09
C ASN A 133 -12.53 -11.65 -7.50
N LEU A 134 -13.30 -12.58 -6.93
CA LEU A 134 -13.31 -13.99 -7.36
C LEU A 134 -13.72 -14.12 -8.83
N ARG A 135 -14.73 -13.39 -9.26
CA ARG A 135 -15.13 -13.34 -10.67
C ARG A 135 -13.99 -12.86 -11.57
N ARG A 136 -13.27 -11.80 -11.16
CA ARG A 136 -12.08 -11.31 -11.88
C ARG A 136 -10.97 -12.35 -11.97
N VAL A 137 -10.73 -13.11 -10.90
CA VAL A 137 -9.77 -14.23 -10.91
C VAL A 137 -10.21 -15.34 -11.89
N VAL A 138 -11.50 -15.66 -11.93
CA VAL A 138 -12.03 -16.64 -12.91
C VAL A 138 -11.84 -16.14 -14.34
N GLU A 139 -12.20 -14.89 -14.66
CA GLU A 139 -11.97 -14.26 -15.95
C GLU A 139 -10.48 -14.28 -16.34
N LEU A 140 -9.59 -13.98 -15.40
CA LEU A 140 -8.13 -14.04 -15.58
C LEU A 140 -7.65 -15.45 -15.95
N ILE A 141 -8.18 -16.47 -15.26
CA ILE A 141 -7.84 -17.88 -15.52
C ILE A 141 -8.42 -18.32 -16.88
N GLU A 142 -9.60 -17.87 -17.27
CA GLU A 142 -10.19 -18.15 -18.59
C GLU A 142 -9.33 -17.56 -19.72
N VAL A 143 -8.84 -16.33 -19.57
CA VAL A 143 -8.01 -15.66 -20.58
C VAL A 143 -6.61 -16.29 -20.69
N LEU A 144 -5.97 -16.61 -19.55
CA LEU A 144 -4.57 -17.01 -19.50
C LEU A 144 -4.33 -18.51 -19.24
N GLY A 145 -5.30 -19.24 -18.69
CA GLY A 145 -5.09 -20.59 -18.15
C GLY A 145 -4.65 -21.62 -19.20
N GLN A 146 -5.13 -21.51 -20.45
CA GLN A 146 -4.80 -22.40 -21.55
C GLN A 146 -3.51 -22.00 -22.30
N ARG A 147 -2.92 -20.85 -21.99
CA ARG A 147 -1.70 -20.36 -22.62
C ARG A 147 -0.49 -21.14 -22.12
N GLN A 148 0.43 -21.51 -23.01
CA GLN A 148 1.61 -22.29 -22.63
C GLN A 148 2.69 -21.39 -22.00
N ARG A 149 2.92 -20.22 -22.58
CA ARG A 149 3.97 -19.29 -22.17
C ARG A 149 3.43 -17.85 -22.09
N ILE A 150 3.28 -17.36 -20.89
CA ILE A 150 2.72 -16.03 -20.58
C ILE A 150 3.85 -15.06 -20.26
N GLY A 151 4.02 -14.00 -21.05
CA GLY A 151 4.93 -12.92 -20.68
C GLY A 151 4.26 -11.98 -19.66
N VAL A 152 4.76 -11.93 -18.42
CA VAL A 152 4.29 -10.96 -17.42
C VAL A 152 5.16 -9.71 -17.55
N LEU A 153 4.64 -8.73 -18.30
CA LEU A 153 5.39 -7.53 -18.67
C LEU A 153 5.26 -6.45 -17.59
N LEU A 154 6.42 -5.98 -17.13
CA LEU A 154 6.61 -4.90 -16.16
C LEU A 154 7.10 -3.63 -16.88
N GLN A 155 7.06 -2.50 -16.17
CA GLN A 155 7.65 -1.25 -16.69
C GLN A 155 9.17 -1.36 -16.97
N PRO A 156 9.76 -0.44 -17.77
CA PRO A 156 11.17 -0.55 -18.21
C PRO A 156 12.22 -0.52 -17.09
N ASP A 157 11.96 0.09 -15.94
CA ASP A 157 12.77 -0.01 -14.72
C ASP A 157 11.86 -0.45 -13.58
N PRO A 158 11.58 -1.77 -13.47
CA PRO A 158 10.57 -2.31 -12.60
C PRO A 158 10.74 -1.85 -11.15
N ASP A 159 9.69 -1.30 -10.58
CA ASP A 159 9.63 -0.89 -9.19
C ASP A 159 9.09 -2.02 -8.29
N PRO A 160 9.04 -1.81 -6.97
CA PRO A 160 8.60 -2.84 -6.05
C PRO A 160 7.17 -3.31 -6.29
N ASP A 161 6.25 -2.39 -6.69
CA ASP A 161 4.86 -2.73 -6.92
C ASP A 161 4.70 -3.64 -8.13
N GLY A 162 5.24 -3.26 -9.28
CA GLY A 162 5.22 -4.09 -10.49
C GLY A 162 5.89 -5.46 -10.29
N ILE A 163 7.05 -5.52 -9.59
CA ILE A 163 7.74 -6.77 -9.28
C ILE A 163 6.88 -7.69 -8.41
N ALA A 164 6.25 -7.15 -7.36
CA ALA A 164 5.37 -7.91 -6.47
C ALA A 164 4.13 -8.43 -7.20
N CYS A 165 3.51 -7.56 -8.00
CA CYS A 165 2.34 -7.89 -8.81
C CYS A 165 2.62 -9.01 -9.80
N GLY A 166 3.75 -8.93 -10.52
CA GLY A 166 4.14 -10.01 -11.42
C GLY A 166 4.36 -11.34 -10.70
N TYR A 167 4.95 -11.30 -9.51
CA TYR A 167 5.13 -12.49 -8.67
C TYR A 167 3.79 -13.06 -8.18
N ALA A 168 2.86 -12.18 -7.77
CA ALA A 168 1.52 -12.58 -7.33
C ALA A 168 0.69 -13.15 -8.48
N LEU A 169 0.68 -12.51 -9.65
CA LEU A 169 -0.04 -12.99 -10.82
C LEU A 169 0.43 -14.40 -11.22
N ARG A 170 1.75 -14.62 -11.24
CA ARG A 170 2.33 -15.95 -11.48
C ARG A 170 1.86 -16.99 -10.46
N ALA A 171 1.73 -16.62 -9.19
CA ALA A 171 1.23 -17.52 -8.13
C ALA A 171 -0.25 -17.84 -8.32
N ILE A 172 -1.10 -16.83 -8.64
CA ILE A 172 -2.53 -16.99 -8.92
C ILE A 172 -2.76 -17.97 -10.09
N LEU A 173 -1.94 -17.86 -11.14
CA LEU A 173 -2.02 -18.73 -12.30
C LEU A 173 -1.44 -20.15 -12.06
N GLY A 174 -0.87 -20.44 -10.90
CA GLY A 174 -0.19 -21.70 -10.61
C GLY A 174 1.02 -21.96 -11.51
N ARG A 175 1.66 -20.90 -12.03
CA ARG A 175 2.75 -20.98 -13.00
C ARG A 175 4.11 -20.81 -12.32
N ASN A 176 5.16 -21.14 -13.07
CA ASN A 176 6.55 -20.99 -12.65
C ASN A 176 7.30 -19.95 -13.52
N ARG A 177 8.57 -19.72 -13.22
CA ARG A 177 9.41 -18.74 -13.93
C ARG A 177 9.67 -19.08 -15.41
N THR A 178 9.43 -20.32 -15.84
CA THR A 178 9.59 -20.73 -17.24
C THR A 178 8.29 -20.51 -18.03
N THR A 179 7.13 -20.82 -17.44
CA THR A 179 5.81 -20.75 -18.09
C THR A 179 5.16 -19.38 -17.92
N ALA A 180 5.57 -18.58 -16.92
CA ALA A 180 5.17 -17.20 -16.74
C ALA A 180 6.36 -16.37 -16.23
N PRO A 181 7.40 -16.11 -17.08
CA PRO A 181 8.51 -15.25 -16.69
C PRO A 181 8.05 -13.81 -16.50
N LEU A 182 8.63 -13.12 -15.50
CA LEU A 182 8.53 -11.67 -15.40
C LEU A 182 9.52 -11.08 -16.41
N ILE A 183 9.05 -10.19 -17.23
CA ILE A 183 9.84 -9.60 -18.33
C ILE A 183 9.76 -8.07 -18.28
N SER A 184 10.79 -7.41 -18.76
CA SER A 184 10.84 -5.95 -18.90
C SER A 184 11.75 -5.57 -20.07
N PHE A 185 11.52 -4.43 -20.70
CA PHE A 185 12.41 -3.87 -21.71
C PHE A 185 13.62 -3.12 -21.13
N GLY A 186 13.71 -3.07 -19.80
CA GLY A 186 14.87 -2.53 -19.10
C GLY A 186 15.27 -3.42 -17.94
N SER A 187 16.34 -3.06 -17.27
CA SER A 187 16.86 -3.81 -16.14
C SER A 187 16.44 -3.20 -14.81
N VAL A 188 16.35 -4.03 -13.78
CA VAL A 188 16.15 -3.57 -12.40
C VAL A 188 17.40 -2.83 -11.93
N THR A 189 17.32 -1.51 -11.82
CA THR A 189 18.51 -0.67 -11.56
C THR A 189 18.59 -0.21 -10.10
N ARG A 190 17.49 0.09 -9.44
CA ARG A 190 17.48 0.63 -8.08
C ARG A 190 17.97 -0.40 -7.07
N PRO A 191 18.78 0.01 -6.06
CA PRO A 191 19.34 -0.91 -5.06
C PRO A 191 18.29 -1.69 -4.28
N GLU A 192 17.22 -1.03 -3.86
CA GLU A 192 16.09 -1.63 -3.14
C GLU A 192 15.34 -2.64 -4.01
N ASN A 193 15.12 -2.33 -5.30
CA ASN A 193 14.43 -3.24 -6.23
C ASN A 193 15.28 -4.50 -6.49
N ARG A 194 16.59 -4.33 -6.65
CA ARG A 194 17.53 -5.46 -6.76
C ARG A 194 17.59 -6.28 -5.48
N ALA A 195 17.57 -5.62 -4.31
CA ALA A 195 17.51 -6.30 -3.03
C ALA A 195 16.22 -7.10 -2.88
N MET A 196 15.08 -6.57 -3.33
CA MET A 196 13.78 -7.25 -3.37
C MET A 196 13.82 -8.49 -4.24
N VAL A 197 14.27 -8.35 -5.49
CA VAL A 197 14.43 -9.47 -6.44
C VAL A 197 15.30 -10.58 -5.85
N ALA A 198 16.44 -10.21 -5.26
CA ALA A 198 17.36 -11.18 -4.63
C ALA A 198 16.76 -11.83 -3.37
N ALA A 199 16.14 -11.03 -2.47
CA ALA A 199 15.57 -11.53 -1.22
C ALA A 199 14.40 -12.48 -1.44
N LEU A 200 13.54 -12.19 -2.42
CA LEU A 200 12.37 -12.99 -2.74
C LEU A 200 12.69 -14.17 -3.68
N GLY A 201 13.86 -14.16 -4.33
CA GLY A 201 14.25 -15.14 -5.34
C GLY A 201 13.45 -15.01 -6.63
N ILE A 202 13.14 -13.77 -7.00
CA ILE A 202 12.47 -13.42 -8.25
C ILE A 202 13.54 -13.22 -9.33
N GLU A 203 13.19 -13.52 -10.57
CA GLU A 203 13.98 -13.22 -11.75
C GLU A 203 13.15 -12.37 -12.69
N VAL A 204 13.68 -11.22 -13.10
CA VAL A 204 13.11 -10.36 -14.14
C VAL A 204 14.04 -10.43 -15.34
N ARG A 205 13.53 -10.95 -16.45
CA ARG A 205 14.27 -11.09 -17.70
C ARG A 205 14.17 -9.80 -18.52
N THR A 206 15.30 -9.22 -18.86
CA THR A 206 15.32 -8.10 -19.82
C THR A 206 15.21 -8.64 -21.24
N LEU A 207 14.31 -8.06 -22.04
CA LEU A 207 14.02 -8.43 -23.40
C LEU A 207 14.20 -7.26 -24.38
N GLY A 208 14.53 -7.58 -25.63
CA GLY A 208 14.27 -6.69 -26.75
C GLY A 208 12.78 -6.69 -27.12
N MET A 209 12.31 -5.60 -27.70
CA MET A 209 10.89 -5.50 -28.09
C MET A 209 10.50 -6.50 -29.20
N ASP A 210 11.45 -6.98 -29.97
CA ASP A 210 11.30 -8.01 -31.00
C ASP A 210 11.12 -9.42 -30.44
N GLU A 211 11.52 -9.67 -29.20
CA GLU A 211 11.41 -10.97 -28.54
C GLU A 211 10.00 -11.27 -27.95
N LEU A 212 9.05 -10.32 -28.00
CA LEU A 212 7.68 -10.55 -27.53
C LEU A 212 6.94 -11.69 -28.27
N GLY A 213 7.40 -12.06 -29.47
CA GLY A 213 6.85 -13.15 -30.25
C GLY A 213 6.97 -14.54 -29.61
N GLU A 214 7.84 -14.71 -28.61
CA GLU A 214 8.01 -15.99 -27.90
C GLU A 214 6.89 -16.32 -26.89
N PHE A 215 5.95 -15.37 -26.62
CA PHE A 215 4.87 -15.55 -25.67
C PHE A 215 3.51 -15.74 -26.37
N ASP A 216 2.73 -16.69 -25.89
CA ASP A 216 1.36 -16.94 -26.37
C ASP A 216 0.37 -15.90 -25.86
N ALA A 217 0.66 -15.31 -24.70
CA ALA A 217 -0.11 -14.24 -24.09
C ALA A 217 0.79 -13.24 -23.38
N LEU A 218 0.30 -11.99 -23.26
CA LEU A 218 0.93 -10.91 -22.53
C LEU A 218 0.01 -10.40 -21.43
N ALA A 219 0.49 -10.45 -20.20
CA ALA A 219 -0.16 -9.84 -19.03
C ALA A 219 0.70 -8.68 -18.52
N LEU A 220 0.14 -7.50 -18.52
CA LEU A 220 0.78 -6.31 -17.99
C LEU A 220 0.29 -6.06 -16.57
N VAL A 221 1.20 -5.82 -15.66
CA VAL A 221 0.87 -5.46 -14.27
C VAL A 221 1.62 -4.21 -13.88
N ASP A 222 0.91 -3.28 -13.27
CA ASP A 222 1.42 -1.98 -12.83
C ASP A 222 1.99 -1.13 -13.98
N VAL A 223 1.53 -1.40 -15.17
CA VAL A 223 1.91 -0.67 -16.40
C VAL A 223 0.87 -0.86 -17.47
N GLN A 224 0.68 0.17 -18.29
CA GLN A 224 -0.19 0.15 -19.46
C GLN A 224 0.61 0.30 -20.74
N PRO A 225 0.19 -0.31 -21.87
CA PRO A 225 0.92 -0.28 -23.14
C PRO A 225 1.44 1.09 -23.61
N PRO A 226 0.73 2.21 -23.47
CA PRO A 226 1.22 3.51 -23.91
C PRO A 226 2.50 4.01 -23.22
N VAL A 227 2.90 3.43 -22.10
CA VAL A 227 4.18 3.74 -21.42
C VAL A 227 5.39 3.42 -22.30
N PHE A 228 5.27 2.45 -23.21
CA PHE A 228 6.35 2.00 -24.06
C PHE A 228 6.57 2.88 -25.31
N GLY A 229 5.75 3.91 -25.50
CA GLY A 229 5.88 4.90 -26.55
C GLY A 229 5.36 4.47 -27.92
N GLU A 230 5.45 5.38 -28.90
CA GLU A 230 4.91 5.16 -30.26
C GLU A 230 5.66 4.08 -31.05
N SER A 231 6.92 3.83 -30.75
CA SER A 231 7.75 2.78 -31.35
C SER A 231 7.50 1.39 -30.78
N ALA A 232 6.58 1.26 -29.84
CA ALA A 232 6.22 -0.02 -29.23
C ALA A 232 5.67 -1.01 -30.30
N PRO A 233 5.98 -2.31 -30.19
CA PRO A 233 5.48 -3.31 -31.12
C PRO A 233 3.95 -3.30 -31.20
N PRO A 234 3.36 -3.53 -32.38
CA PRO A 234 1.90 -3.55 -32.57
C PRO A 234 1.17 -4.51 -31.63
N ARG A 235 1.83 -5.60 -31.17
CA ARG A 235 1.29 -6.56 -30.21
C ARG A 235 0.91 -5.90 -28.87
N LEU A 236 1.58 -4.82 -28.47
CA LEU A 236 1.23 -4.09 -27.25
C LEU A 236 -0.05 -3.26 -27.39
N ARG A 237 -0.60 -3.11 -28.59
CA ARG A 237 -1.92 -2.46 -28.79
C ARG A 237 -3.09 -3.40 -28.46
N ASN A 238 -2.86 -4.73 -28.50
CA ASN A 238 -3.83 -5.76 -28.17
C ASN A 238 -3.15 -6.79 -27.29
N VAL A 239 -3.32 -6.65 -25.98
CA VAL A 239 -2.74 -7.53 -24.97
C VAL A 239 -3.82 -8.42 -24.34
N ASP A 240 -3.44 -9.45 -23.63
CA ASP A 240 -4.42 -10.36 -23.04
C ASP A 240 -4.95 -9.81 -21.70
N VAL A 241 -4.09 -9.28 -20.85
CA VAL A 241 -4.46 -8.78 -19.51
C VAL A 241 -3.73 -7.48 -19.18
N VAL A 242 -4.45 -6.53 -18.56
CA VAL A 242 -3.88 -5.34 -17.90
C VAL A 242 -4.49 -5.20 -16.52
N ILE A 243 -3.67 -5.17 -15.48
CA ILE A 243 -4.06 -4.89 -14.09
C ILE A 243 -3.18 -3.73 -13.60
N ASP A 244 -3.82 -2.61 -13.26
CA ASP A 244 -3.09 -1.38 -12.93
C ASP A 244 -3.91 -0.47 -12.00
N HIS A 245 -3.21 0.32 -11.18
CA HIS A 245 -3.84 1.35 -10.35
C HIS A 245 -3.68 2.77 -10.92
N HIS A 246 -2.88 2.94 -11.96
CA HIS A 246 -2.74 4.24 -12.61
C HIS A 246 -3.99 4.61 -13.41
N PRO A 247 -4.27 5.90 -13.63
CA PRO A 247 -5.37 6.34 -14.51
C PRO A 247 -5.29 5.69 -15.89
N GLU A 248 -6.42 5.22 -16.41
CA GLU A 248 -6.48 4.54 -17.70
C GLU A 248 -5.98 5.45 -18.84
N ARG A 249 -5.10 4.91 -19.67
CA ARG A 249 -4.56 5.57 -20.86
C ARG A 249 -5.23 5.02 -22.12
N PRO A 250 -5.59 5.88 -23.09
CA PRO A 250 -6.18 5.42 -24.34
C PRO A 250 -5.13 4.77 -25.26
N GLY A 251 -5.59 4.07 -26.29
CA GLY A 251 -4.77 3.59 -27.39
C GLY A 251 -4.33 2.13 -27.32
N TYR A 252 -4.98 1.34 -26.48
CA TYR A 252 -4.79 -0.12 -26.44
C TYR A 252 -6.08 -0.85 -26.07
N ASP A 253 -6.15 -2.14 -26.42
CA ASP A 253 -7.19 -3.07 -26.01
C ASP A 253 -6.60 -4.23 -25.21
N ALA A 254 -7.40 -4.80 -24.31
CA ALA A 254 -7.05 -6.01 -23.59
C ALA A 254 -8.30 -6.89 -23.41
N ALA A 255 -8.10 -8.22 -23.42
CA ALA A 255 -9.19 -9.16 -23.18
C ALA A 255 -9.73 -9.06 -21.75
N LEU A 256 -8.84 -8.76 -20.79
CA LEU A 256 -9.19 -8.40 -19.41
C LEU A 256 -8.50 -7.11 -19.02
N LYS A 257 -9.28 -6.08 -18.63
CA LYS A 257 -8.78 -4.84 -18.00
C LYS A 257 -9.32 -4.75 -16.58
N ASP A 258 -8.43 -4.54 -15.63
CA ASP A 258 -8.79 -4.14 -14.26
C ASP A 258 -7.95 -2.93 -13.86
N ILE A 259 -8.52 -1.75 -14.07
CA ILE A 259 -7.88 -0.46 -13.80
C ILE A 259 -8.60 0.19 -12.63
N ARG A 260 -7.88 0.40 -11.51
CA ARG A 260 -8.45 0.93 -10.26
C ARG A 260 -7.70 2.16 -9.75
N PRO A 261 -7.92 3.36 -10.32
CA PRO A 261 -7.18 4.57 -9.96
C PRO A 261 -7.42 5.07 -8.53
N SER A 262 -8.43 4.55 -7.84
CA SER A 262 -8.69 4.87 -6.43
C SER A 262 -7.85 4.06 -5.44
N TYR A 263 -7.06 3.10 -5.93
CA TYR A 263 -6.15 2.29 -5.10
C TYR A 263 -4.75 2.92 -5.09
N GLY A 264 -4.07 2.85 -3.97
CA GLY A 264 -2.72 3.41 -3.83
C GLY A 264 -1.62 2.55 -4.43
N ALA A 265 -1.91 1.28 -4.77
CA ALA A 265 -0.96 0.35 -5.38
C ALA A 265 -1.68 -0.77 -6.14
N THR A 266 -1.06 -1.27 -7.20
CA THR A 266 -1.51 -2.47 -7.93
C THR A 266 -1.39 -3.73 -7.06
N SER A 267 -0.41 -3.76 -6.14
CA SER A 267 -0.27 -4.82 -5.12
C SER A 267 -1.52 -4.98 -4.24
N THR A 268 -2.30 -3.92 -4.02
CA THR A 268 -3.58 -3.99 -3.34
C THR A 268 -4.58 -4.82 -4.13
N ILE A 269 -4.69 -4.57 -5.45
CA ILE A 269 -5.57 -5.34 -6.36
C ILE A 269 -5.19 -6.82 -6.34
N LEU A 270 -3.89 -7.11 -6.51
CA LEU A 270 -3.39 -8.48 -6.52
C LEU A 270 -3.53 -9.18 -5.13
N THR A 271 -3.50 -8.43 -4.04
CA THR A 271 -3.78 -8.98 -2.71
C THR A 271 -5.24 -9.41 -2.58
N GLU A 272 -6.18 -8.60 -3.08
CA GLU A 272 -7.59 -8.98 -3.12
C GLU A 272 -7.83 -10.21 -4.01
N TYR A 273 -7.13 -10.32 -5.14
CA TYR A 273 -7.18 -11.51 -5.99
C TYR A 273 -6.63 -12.77 -5.30
N VAL A 274 -5.49 -12.66 -4.61
CA VAL A 274 -4.90 -13.76 -3.83
C VAL A 274 -5.86 -14.24 -2.74
N ARG A 275 -6.51 -13.31 -2.03
CA ARG A 275 -7.56 -13.61 -1.03
C ARG A 275 -8.75 -14.31 -1.68
N ALA A 276 -9.28 -13.75 -2.77
CA ALA A 276 -10.44 -14.30 -3.48
C ALA A 276 -10.19 -15.69 -4.07
N ALA A 277 -8.97 -15.94 -4.55
CA ALA A 277 -8.54 -17.25 -5.02
C ALA A 277 -8.31 -18.28 -3.89
N GLY A 278 -8.41 -17.90 -2.63
CA GLY A 278 -8.14 -18.78 -1.49
C GLY A 278 -6.70 -19.29 -1.42
N LEU A 279 -5.74 -18.55 -2.00
CA LEU A 279 -4.35 -18.98 -2.01
C LEU A 279 -3.67 -18.78 -0.66
N GLU A 280 -2.88 -19.77 -0.25
CA GLU A 280 -2.00 -19.64 0.92
C GLU A 280 -0.95 -18.52 0.67
N VAL A 281 -0.99 -17.49 1.50
CA VAL A 281 -0.06 -16.36 1.39
C VAL A 281 1.24 -16.68 2.10
N ARG A 282 2.22 -17.19 1.36
CA ARG A 282 3.54 -17.51 1.88
C ARG A 282 4.34 -16.24 2.20
N PRO A 283 5.27 -16.28 3.19
CA PRO A 283 6.00 -15.10 3.65
C PRO A 283 6.69 -14.27 2.57
N LYS A 284 7.24 -14.90 1.52
CA LYS A 284 7.86 -14.19 0.41
C LYS A 284 6.84 -13.37 -0.40
N LEU A 285 5.68 -13.97 -0.71
CA LEU A 285 4.61 -13.30 -1.45
C LEU A 285 4.04 -12.16 -0.61
N ALA A 286 3.73 -12.43 0.66
CA ALA A 286 3.24 -11.41 1.59
C ALA A 286 4.21 -10.24 1.71
N THR A 287 5.51 -10.52 1.86
CA THR A 287 6.54 -9.46 1.97
C THR A 287 6.65 -8.63 0.69
N GLY A 288 6.57 -9.30 -0.48
CA GLY A 288 6.63 -8.61 -1.78
C GLY A 288 5.46 -7.65 -1.96
N LEU A 289 4.22 -8.14 -1.82
CA LEU A 289 3.01 -7.32 -1.97
C LEU A 289 2.93 -6.21 -0.92
N LEU A 290 3.28 -6.51 0.34
CA LEU A 290 3.32 -5.50 1.41
C LEU A 290 4.33 -4.40 1.08
N TYR A 291 5.50 -4.76 0.56
CA TYR A 291 6.51 -3.77 0.17
C TYR A 291 6.08 -2.97 -1.06
N GLY A 292 5.36 -3.57 -2.04
CA GLY A 292 4.74 -2.86 -3.15
C GLY A 292 3.78 -1.77 -2.65
N ILE A 293 2.80 -2.13 -1.79
CA ILE A 293 1.88 -1.16 -1.18
C ILE A 293 2.66 -0.07 -0.42
N LYS A 294 3.64 -0.47 0.39
CA LYS A 294 4.46 0.46 1.18
C LYS A 294 5.22 1.46 0.33
N SER A 295 5.78 1.01 -0.80
CA SER A 295 6.56 1.83 -1.72
C SER A 295 5.70 2.90 -2.38
N ASP A 296 4.58 2.51 -2.97
CA ASP A 296 3.74 3.40 -3.76
C ASP A 296 2.94 4.37 -2.92
N THR A 297 2.46 3.92 -1.76
CA THR A 297 1.73 4.77 -0.82
C THR A 297 2.63 5.57 0.12
N GLN A 298 3.95 5.49 -0.01
CA GLN A 298 4.91 6.10 0.91
C GLN A 298 4.56 5.80 2.39
N LEU A 299 4.47 4.53 2.74
CA LEU A 299 4.08 4.05 4.08
C LEU A 299 2.66 4.45 4.48
N LEU A 300 1.70 4.34 3.57
CA LEU A 300 0.30 4.73 3.78
C LEU A 300 0.13 6.25 4.05
N GLY A 301 1.11 7.06 3.67
CA GLY A 301 1.10 8.52 3.85
C GLY A 301 0.65 9.29 2.62
N ARG A 302 0.51 8.63 1.45
CA ARG A 302 0.16 9.27 0.18
C ARG A 302 -0.88 8.42 -0.57
N GLU A 303 -1.93 9.09 -1.09
CA GLU A 303 -2.93 8.49 -2.02
C GLU A 303 -3.44 7.10 -1.56
N THR A 304 -3.62 6.93 -0.26
CA THR A 304 -3.98 5.67 0.37
C THR A 304 -5.49 5.53 0.49
N SER A 305 -6.02 4.42 0.02
CA SER A 305 -7.43 4.04 0.17
C SER A 305 -7.65 3.10 1.38
N ARG A 306 -8.92 2.89 1.75
CA ARG A 306 -9.29 1.86 2.74
C ARG A 306 -8.85 0.46 2.28
N HIS A 307 -8.89 0.20 0.98
CA HIS A 307 -8.46 -1.07 0.40
C HIS A 307 -6.98 -1.34 0.63
N ASP A 308 -6.12 -0.31 0.48
CA ASP A 308 -4.68 -0.44 0.74
C ASP A 308 -4.41 -0.76 2.20
N MET A 309 -5.11 -0.11 3.12
CA MET A 309 -4.99 -0.38 4.57
C MET A 309 -5.42 -1.80 4.92
N THR A 310 -6.52 -2.28 4.35
CA THR A 310 -7.03 -3.64 4.57
C THR A 310 -6.05 -4.68 4.00
N ALA A 311 -5.58 -4.48 2.76
CA ALA A 311 -4.60 -5.35 2.12
C ALA A 311 -3.27 -5.36 2.90
N PHE A 312 -2.78 -4.19 3.32
CA PHE A 312 -1.57 -4.07 4.13
C PHE A 312 -1.69 -4.84 5.45
N SER A 313 -2.81 -4.67 6.18
CA SER A 313 -3.07 -5.38 7.44
C SER A 313 -3.09 -6.89 7.25
N PHE A 314 -3.77 -7.38 6.21
CA PHE A 314 -3.81 -8.80 5.86
C PHE A 314 -2.42 -9.37 5.57
N LEU A 315 -1.63 -8.70 4.73
CA LEU A 315 -0.28 -9.11 4.37
C LEU A 315 0.69 -9.04 5.55
N HIS A 316 0.48 -8.06 6.46
CA HIS A 316 1.32 -7.86 7.63
C HIS A 316 1.30 -9.08 8.56
N ALA A 317 0.19 -9.80 8.65
CA ALA A 317 0.10 -11.02 9.45
C ALA A 317 0.99 -12.17 8.94
N ALA A 318 1.29 -12.19 7.62
CA ALA A 318 2.01 -13.29 6.96
C ALA A 318 3.42 -12.91 6.47
N HIS A 319 3.79 -11.61 6.47
CA HIS A 319 5.08 -11.17 5.96
C HIS A 319 6.27 -11.61 6.82
N SER A 320 7.47 -11.57 6.25
CA SER A 320 8.73 -11.79 6.97
C SER A 320 9.43 -10.46 7.28
N PRO A 321 9.51 -10.01 8.55
CA PRO A 321 10.22 -8.78 8.91
C PRO A 321 11.70 -8.81 8.51
N ALA A 322 12.33 -10.00 8.51
CA ALA A 322 13.72 -10.14 8.11
C ALA A 322 13.92 -9.91 6.60
N LEU A 323 12.99 -10.40 5.76
CA LEU A 323 13.03 -10.14 4.32
C LEU A 323 12.74 -8.68 4.04
N LEU A 324 11.73 -8.09 4.67
CA LEU A 324 11.37 -6.69 4.51
C LEU A 324 12.56 -5.78 4.83
N ARG A 325 13.22 -5.99 5.98
CA ARG A 325 14.42 -5.22 6.34
C ARG A 325 15.55 -5.35 5.31
N ARG A 326 15.76 -6.54 4.74
CA ARG A 326 16.79 -6.75 3.71
C ARG A 326 16.49 -6.00 2.41
N ILE A 327 15.22 -5.77 2.11
CA ILE A 327 14.78 -5.00 0.95
C ILE A 327 14.96 -3.51 1.21
N GLU A 328 14.49 -3.03 2.36
CA GLU A 328 14.50 -1.61 2.74
C GLU A 328 15.90 -1.06 3.03
N GLN A 329 16.77 -1.93 3.49
CA GLN A 329 18.14 -1.57 3.85
C GLN A 329 19.12 -2.41 3.01
N PRO A 330 19.23 -2.14 1.69
CA PRO A 330 20.16 -2.85 0.84
C PRO A 330 21.60 -2.63 1.30
N ALA A 331 22.39 -3.70 1.30
CA ALA A 331 23.77 -3.61 1.73
C ALA A 331 24.56 -2.69 0.80
N MET A 332 25.22 -1.69 1.39
CA MET A 332 26.16 -0.83 0.67
C MET A 332 27.56 -1.45 0.69
N PRO A 333 28.24 -1.57 -0.47
CA PRO A 333 29.63 -2.04 -0.51
C PRO A 333 30.55 -1.16 0.37
N VAL A 334 31.56 -1.77 0.97
CA VAL A 334 32.51 -1.04 1.84
C VAL A 334 33.18 0.14 1.13
N ASP A 335 33.49 -0.01 -0.17
CA ASP A 335 34.03 1.09 -0.98
C ASP A 335 33.04 2.23 -1.19
N GLY A 336 31.74 1.91 -1.26
CA GLY A 336 30.66 2.90 -1.24
C GLY A 336 30.60 3.67 0.07
N LEU A 337 30.67 2.97 1.22
CA LEU A 337 30.76 3.60 2.53
C LEU A 337 32.00 4.49 2.67
N ARG A 338 33.15 4.05 2.15
CA ARG A 338 34.37 4.88 2.13
C ARG A 338 34.21 6.12 1.23
N ALA A 339 33.56 5.99 0.09
CA ALA A 339 33.29 7.12 -0.81
C ALA A 339 32.35 8.14 -0.15
N LEU A 340 31.27 7.65 0.49
CA LEU A 340 30.36 8.45 1.29
C LEU A 340 31.07 9.19 2.42
N GLY A 341 31.86 8.49 3.25
CA GLY A 341 32.61 9.11 4.35
C GLY A 341 33.56 10.22 3.88
N ARG A 342 34.23 10.03 2.74
CA ARG A 342 35.07 11.09 2.15
C ARG A 342 34.27 12.26 1.57
N ALA A 343 33.04 12.04 1.12
CA ALA A 343 32.18 13.10 0.63
C ALA A 343 31.62 13.92 1.82
N LEU A 344 31.09 13.25 2.82
CA LEU A 344 30.52 13.90 4.03
C LEU A 344 31.53 14.75 4.79
N SER A 345 32.80 14.32 4.88
CA SER A 345 33.84 15.06 5.61
C SER A 345 34.23 16.41 4.96
N ARG A 346 33.67 16.78 3.81
CA ARG A 346 34.07 17.93 2.99
C ARG A 346 32.92 18.82 2.56
N THR A 347 31.73 18.57 3.07
CA THR A 347 30.52 19.25 2.61
C THR A 347 29.61 19.57 3.78
N ASP A 348 29.10 20.80 3.77
CA ASP A 348 28.06 21.28 4.69
C ASP A 348 26.77 21.52 3.91
N VAL A 349 25.67 21.71 4.61
CA VAL A 349 24.41 22.18 4.04
C VAL A 349 24.52 23.69 3.82
N GLU A 350 24.43 24.12 2.57
CA GLU A 350 24.48 25.53 2.20
C GLU A 350 23.08 25.95 1.68
N GLU A 351 22.44 26.91 2.36
CA GLU A 351 21.10 27.43 1.97
C GLU A 351 20.05 26.33 1.71
N GLY A 352 20.02 25.31 2.55
CA GLY A 352 19.10 24.17 2.43
C GLY A 352 19.52 23.12 1.38
N ILE A 353 20.64 23.30 0.70
CA ILE A 353 21.12 22.38 -0.33
C ILE A 353 22.37 21.63 0.17
N HIS A 354 22.33 20.32 0.14
CA HIS A 354 23.45 19.45 0.47
C HIS A 354 23.98 18.73 -0.77
N ILE A 355 25.19 19.07 -1.20
CA ILE A 355 25.80 18.49 -2.42
C ILE A 355 27.01 17.63 -2.07
N LEU A 356 26.95 16.35 -2.41
CA LEU A 356 28.03 15.39 -2.22
C LEU A 356 28.60 14.94 -3.58
N VAL A 357 29.91 15.12 -3.77
CA VAL A 357 30.62 14.68 -4.98
C VAL A 357 31.50 13.48 -4.67
N LEU A 358 31.10 12.30 -5.12
CA LEU A 358 31.70 11.00 -4.79
C LEU A 358 32.99 10.73 -5.58
N GLY A 359 33.20 11.40 -6.70
CA GLY A 359 34.26 11.08 -7.67
C GLY A 359 33.86 9.93 -8.58
N ARG A 360 34.82 9.07 -8.97
CA ARG A 360 34.50 7.88 -9.77
C ARG A 360 33.88 6.81 -8.89
N VAL A 361 32.64 6.42 -9.21
CA VAL A 361 31.86 5.43 -8.43
C VAL A 361 30.95 4.62 -9.34
N ARG A 362 30.39 3.56 -8.80
CA ARG A 362 29.30 2.82 -9.44
C ARG A 362 28.03 3.67 -9.38
N GLU A 363 27.25 3.61 -10.45
CA GLU A 363 26.03 4.41 -10.59
C GLU A 363 25.01 4.16 -9.46
N ASP A 364 24.88 2.91 -9.02
CA ASP A 364 23.94 2.48 -7.99
C ASP A 364 24.21 3.06 -6.59
N LEU A 365 25.39 3.63 -6.35
CA LEU A 365 25.71 4.31 -5.08
C LEU A 365 25.19 5.75 -5.03
N ILE A 366 25.01 6.39 -6.19
CA ILE A 366 24.66 7.81 -6.23
C ILE A 366 23.29 8.08 -5.61
N PRO A 367 22.20 7.36 -5.95
CA PRO A 367 20.91 7.57 -5.29
C PRO A 367 20.93 7.26 -3.81
N GLN A 368 21.62 6.20 -3.37
CA GLN A 368 21.73 5.84 -1.95
C GLN A 368 22.38 6.97 -1.14
N VAL A 369 23.39 7.59 -1.69
CA VAL A 369 24.07 8.73 -1.04
C VAL A 369 23.16 9.96 -1.00
N ALA A 370 22.35 10.20 -2.03
CA ALA A 370 21.38 11.29 -2.02
C ALA A 370 20.30 11.09 -0.95
N ASP A 371 19.81 9.86 -0.75
CA ASP A 371 18.85 9.52 0.30
C ASP A 371 19.44 9.76 1.71
N MET A 372 20.71 9.40 1.93
CA MET A 372 21.39 9.65 3.19
C MET A 372 21.70 11.14 3.40
N ALA A 373 22.05 11.86 2.34
CA ALA A 373 22.37 13.27 2.41
C ALA A 373 21.16 14.15 2.76
N LEU A 374 19.96 13.73 2.38
CA LEU A 374 18.71 14.43 2.75
C LEU A 374 18.39 14.33 4.24
N GLN A 375 19.00 13.38 4.97
CA GLN A 375 18.84 13.24 6.42
C GLN A 375 19.68 14.24 7.23
N ALA A 376 20.56 15.01 6.57
CA ALA A 376 21.33 16.04 7.25
C ALA A 376 20.41 17.16 7.75
N GLU A 377 20.67 17.64 8.96
CA GLU A 377 19.93 18.74 9.55
C GLU A 377 19.98 20.00 8.65
N GLY A 378 18.83 20.59 8.38
CA GLY A 378 18.68 21.75 7.50
C GLY A 378 18.71 21.45 6.00
N ALA A 379 18.87 20.19 5.57
CA ALA A 379 18.82 19.84 4.14
C ALA A 379 17.36 19.75 3.64
N GLU A 380 17.01 20.61 2.71
CA GLU A 380 15.76 20.55 1.95
C GLU A 380 15.95 19.85 0.60
N TRP A 381 17.15 19.97 0.05
CA TRP A 381 17.60 19.35 -1.20
C TRP A 381 18.91 18.61 -0.98
N ALA A 382 18.99 17.38 -1.42
CA ALA A 382 20.21 16.60 -1.43
C ALA A 382 20.58 16.16 -2.85
N ILE A 383 21.77 16.49 -3.28
CA ILE A 383 22.32 16.16 -4.59
C ILE A 383 23.57 15.32 -4.41
N ALA A 384 23.54 14.06 -4.79
CA ALA A 384 24.73 13.23 -4.88
C ALA A 384 25.18 13.12 -6.33
N ALA A 385 26.45 13.40 -6.59
CA ALA A 385 27.01 13.36 -7.93
C ALA A 385 28.25 12.44 -8.00
N GLY A 386 28.39 11.72 -9.11
CA GLY A 386 29.51 10.83 -9.35
C GLY A 386 29.87 10.72 -10.82
N ILE A 387 31.11 10.34 -11.11
CA ILE A 387 31.57 10.06 -12.47
C ILE A 387 31.38 8.57 -12.74
N VAL A 388 30.54 8.26 -13.72
CA VAL A 388 30.24 6.91 -14.19
C VAL A 388 30.68 6.82 -15.66
N GLY A 389 31.73 6.05 -15.94
CA GLY A 389 32.30 6.00 -17.29
C GLY A 389 32.76 7.38 -17.78
N SER A 390 32.10 7.89 -18.84
CA SER A 390 32.34 9.19 -19.48
C SER A 390 31.38 10.29 -19.02
N ASP A 391 30.49 10.02 -18.08
CA ASP A 391 29.38 10.89 -17.70
C ASP A 391 29.48 11.34 -16.26
N LEU A 392 29.02 12.56 -15.97
CA LEU A 392 28.65 13.03 -14.67
C LEU A 392 27.20 12.66 -14.45
N VAL A 393 26.98 11.73 -13.54
CA VAL A 393 25.64 11.29 -13.14
C VAL A 393 25.33 11.86 -11.77
N PHE A 394 24.14 12.40 -11.57
CA PHE A 394 23.71 12.87 -10.27
C PHE A 394 22.26 12.47 -9.98
N SER A 395 22.00 12.23 -8.71
CA SER A 395 20.67 11.94 -8.17
C SER A 395 20.28 13.05 -7.21
N VAL A 396 19.00 13.41 -7.27
CA VAL A 396 18.42 14.50 -6.48
C VAL A 396 17.32 13.92 -5.62
N ARG A 397 17.27 14.40 -4.39
CA ARG A 397 16.18 14.19 -3.44
C ARG A 397 15.77 15.55 -2.86
N ASN A 398 14.48 15.73 -2.60
CA ASN A 398 13.98 16.90 -1.87
C ASN A 398 12.80 16.53 -0.97
N VAL A 399 12.46 17.41 -0.05
CA VAL A 399 11.32 17.25 0.85
C VAL A 399 9.95 17.49 0.16
N GLY A 400 9.95 17.90 -1.10
CA GLY A 400 8.74 17.92 -1.95
C GLY A 400 7.80 19.12 -1.80
N TYR A 401 8.11 20.08 -0.91
CA TYR A 401 7.15 21.16 -0.58
C TYR A 401 7.14 22.32 -1.58
N VAL A 402 8.27 22.70 -2.17
CA VAL A 402 8.39 23.93 -2.97
C VAL A 402 8.38 23.65 -4.47
N ARG A 403 9.24 22.79 -4.99
CA ARG A 403 9.36 22.48 -6.42
C ARG A 403 9.52 21.00 -6.68
N ALA A 404 9.07 20.54 -7.86
CA ALA A 404 9.30 19.17 -8.30
C ALA A 404 10.78 18.96 -8.68
N ALA A 405 11.42 17.94 -8.13
CA ALA A 405 12.82 17.61 -8.42
C ALA A 405 13.06 17.38 -9.91
N GLY A 406 12.11 16.75 -10.61
CA GLY A 406 12.18 16.50 -12.05
C GLY A 406 12.26 17.78 -12.88
N ASP A 407 11.51 18.82 -12.52
CA ASP A 407 11.52 20.10 -13.24
C ASP A 407 12.81 20.84 -13.02
N VAL A 408 13.30 20.88 -11.78
CA VAL A 408 14.57 21.49 -11.41
C VAL A 408 15.72 20.80 -12.16
N VAL A 409 15.74 19.46 -12.18
CA VAL A 409 16.79 18.71 -12.89
C VAL A 409 16.74 18.98 -14.39
N ARG A 410 15.55 19.01 -15.01
CA ARG A 410 15.45 19.38 -16.45
C ARG A 410 16.07 20.75 -16.73
N ALA A 411 15.81 21.74 -15.89
CA ALA A 411 16.39 23.07 -16.03
C ALA A 411 17.90 23.08 -15.80
N VAL A 412 18.43 22.26 -14.89
CA VAL A 412 19.87 22.16 -14.60
C VAL A 412 20.65 21.52 -15.76
N VAL A 413 20.07 20.52 -16.43
CA VAL A 413 20.75 19.80 -17.52
C VAL A 413 20.48 20.39 -18.90
N ASP A 414 19.64 21.43 -19.00
CA ASP A 414 19.24 22.04 -20.27
C ASP A 414 20.46 22.47 -21.09
N GLY A 415 20.50 22.04 -22.34
CA GLY A 415 21.63 22.29 -23.26
C GLY A 415 22.96 21.57 -22.91
N LEU A 416 23.01 20.80 -21.82
CA LEU A 416 24.22 20.10 -21.36
C LEU A 416 24.10 18.59 -21.35
N GLY A 417 22.90 18.07 -21.12
CA GLY A 417 22.66 16.64 -20.91
C GLY A 417 21.20 16.28 -20.92
N VAL A 418 20.87 15.19 -20.24
CA VAL A 418 19.50 14.69 -20.11
C VAL A 418 19.15 14.47 -18.63
N GLY A 419 17.89 14.69 -18.29
CA GLY A 419 17.45 14.48 -16.90
C GLY A 419 15.96 14.65 -16.72
N GLY A 420 15.48 14.22 -15.58
CA GLY A 420 14.08 14.31 -15.20
C GLY A 420 13.79 13.46 -13.97
N GLY A 421 12.52 13.36 -13.62
CA GLY A 421 12.08 12.61 -12.44
C GLY A 421 10.71 13.06 -11.97
N HIS A 422 10.40 12.70 -10.73
CA HIS A 422 9.15 12.99 -10.05
C HIS A 422 9.27 14.22 -9.14
N ARG A 423 8.27 14.40 -8.28
CA ARG A 423 8.21 15.55 -7.36
C ARG A 423 9.36 15.56 -6.35
N THR A 424 9.69 14.39 -5.77
CA THR A 424 10.66 14.27 -4.66
C THR A 424 12.01 13.68 -5.07
N MET A 425 12.11 13.11 -6.26
CA MET A 425 13.31 12.46 -6.76
C MET A 425 13.54 12.70 -8.24
N ALA A 426 14.80 12.86 -8.62
CA ALA A 426 15.18 13.04 -10.03
C ALA A 426 16.60 12.57 -10.28
N LYS A 427 16.94 12.39 -11.56
CA LYS A 427 18.27 12.01 -12.04
C LYS A 427 18.68 12.89 -13.21
N GLY A 428 19.96 13.28 -13.24
CA GLY A 428 20.55 13.97 -14.37
C GLY A 428 21.84 13.29 -14.82
N ILE A 429 22.09 13.35 -16.09
CA ILE A 429 23.29 12.83 -16.76
C ILE A 429 23.85 13.90 -17.66
N ILE A 430 25.10 14.30 -17.46
CA ILE A 430 25.82 15.27 -18.27
C ILE A 430 27.10 14.60 -18.78
N PRO A 431 27.33 14.50 -20.13
CA PRO A 431 28.59 14.03 -20.64
C PRO A 431 29.76 14.89 -20.12
N LEU A 432 30.79 14.26 -19.57
CA LEU A 432 31.97 14.99 -19.04
C LEU A 432 32.60 15.94 -20.04
N LYS A 433 32.52 15.60 -21.36
CA LYS A 433 32.99 16.47 -22.42
C LYS A 433 32.19 17.77 -22.49
N ALA A 434 30.86 17.69 -22.38
CA ALA A 434 29.98 18.86 -22.36
C ALA A 434 30.18 19.67 -21.06
N PHE A 435 30.28 19.00 -19.91
CA PHE A 435 30.56 19.65 -18.64
C PHE A 435 31.86 20.47 -18.67
N ARG A 436 32.99 19.87 -19.17
CA ARG A 436 34.27 20.53 -19.26
C ARG A 436 34.26 21.69 -20.21
N LYS A 437 33.50 21.62 -21.30
CA LYS A 437 33.38 22.73 -22.27
C LYS A 437 32.82 24.00 -21.64
N VAL A 438 31.92 23.86 -20.65
CA VAL A 438 31.24 24.98 -19.99
C VAL A 438 31.94 25.40 -18.70
N TYR A 439 32.44 24.45 -17.92
CA TYR A 439 32.95 24.70 -16.57
C TYR A 439 34.49 24.54 -16.43
N GLY A 440 35.18 24.19 -17.52
CA GLY A 440 36.64 24.06 -17.60
C GLY A 440 37.14 22.68 -17.21
N ASP A 441 37.09 22.32 -15.93
CA ASP A 441 37.52 21.00 -15.43
C ASP A 441 36.38 20.22 -14.76
N ALA A 442 36.62 18.98 -14.42
CA ALA A 442 35.68 18.10 -13.73
C ALA A 442 36.28 17.63 -12.38
N SER A 443 36.99 18.49 -11.69
CA SER A 443 37.40 18.25 -10.30
C SER A 443 36.21 18.24 -9.38
N ARG A 444 36.32 17.57 -8.22
CA ARG A 444 35.22 17.51 -7.25
C ARG A 444 34.76 18.90 -6.82
N ALA A 445 35.69 19.81 -6.56
CA ALA A 445 35.38 21.18 -6.18
C ALA A 445 34.61 21.91 -7.30
N ARG A 446 35.04 21.77 -8.55
CA ARG A 446 34.38 22.39 -9.71
C ARG A 446 32.98 21.83 -9.92
N ILE A 447 32.82 20.50 -9.84
CA ILE A 447 31.51 19.85 -9.96
C ILE A 447 30.57 20.35 -8.86
N ARG A 448 31.04 20.44 -7.60
CA ARG A 448 30.22 20.92 -6.48
C ARG A 448 29.74 22.36 -6.71
N LEU A 449 30.64 23.26 -7.05
CA LEU A 449 30.30 24.67 -7.31
C LEU A 449 29.33 24.81 -8.51
N ALA A 450 29.61 24.13 -9.61
CA ALA A 450 28.77 24.21 -10.79
C ALA A 450 27.35 23.68 -10.54
N LEU A 451 27.20 22.57 -9.81
CA LEU A 451 25.90 22.04 -9.44
C LEU A 451 25.20 22.96 -8.44
N HIS A 452 25.90 23.47 -7.42
CA HIS A 452 25.33 24.40 -6.46
C HIS A 452 24.72 25.61 -7.17
N ASP A 453 25.49 26.30 -8.01
CA ASP A 453 25.04 27.49 -8.74
C ASP A 453 23.88 27.16 -9.68
N ALA A 454 23.91 26.01 -10.36
CA ALA A 454 22.85 25.60 -11.25
C ALA A 454 21.56 25.28 -10.51
N PHE A 455 21.62 24.54 -9.40
CA PHE A 455 20.48 24.21 -8.57
C PHE A 455 19.90 25.45 -7.87
N MET A 456 20.74 26.34 -7.32
CA MET A 456 20.26 27.59 -6.73
C MET A 456 19.49 28.44 -7.74
N ARG A 457 20.01 28.59 -8.96
CA ARG A 457 19.29 29.32 -10.02
C ARG A 457 17.98 28.62 -10.40
N ALA A 458 17.96 27.31 -10.51
CA ALA A 458 16.78 26.57 -10.92
C ALA A 458 15.70 26.54 -9.82
N ILE A 459 16.11 26.47 -8.53
CA ILE A 459 15.18 26.48 -7.39
C ILE A 459 14.60 27.89 -7.15
N ARG A 460 15.40 28.94 -7.29
CA ARG A 460 15.00 30.34 -7.06
C ARG A 460 14.27 31.00 -8.23
N ARG A 461 14.25 30.40 -9.44
CA ARG A 461 13.44 30.92 -10.54
C ARG A 461 11.97 30.95 -10.10
N GLU A 462 11.44 32.17 -9.91
CA GLU A 462 10.01 32.38 -9.73
C GLU A 462 9.27 31.87 -10.97
N ASP A 463 8.19 31.15 -10.77
CA ASP A 463 7.29 30.77 -11.85
C ASP A 463 6.70 32.06 -12.46
N VAL A 464 7.23 32.48 -13.57
CA VAL A 464 6.46 33.30 -14.49
C VAL A 464 5.40 32.36 -15.05
N ARG A 465 4.24 32.25 -14.36
CA ARG A 465 3.03 31.69 -14.97
C ARG A 465 2.77 32.54 -16.23
N PRO A 466 2.58 31.96 -17.42
CA PRO A 466 1.94 32.68 -18.49
C PRO A 466 0.55 33.07 -17.96
N GLU A 467 0.29 34.34 -17.86
CA GLU A 467 -1.06 34.85 -17.66
C GLU A 467 -1.92 34.27 -18.79
N GLU A 468 -2.97 33.57 -18.41
CA GLU A 468 -4.02 33.15 -19.31
C GLU A 468 -4.59 34.43 -20.01
N THR A 469 -4.32 34.58 -21.28
CA THR A 469 -5.05 35.47 -22.18
C THR A 469 -5.92 34.65 -23.12
#